data_67320e7112f193e942cc1e3637683ac3
#
_entry.id   67320e7112f193e942cc1e3637683ac3
#
_cell.length_a   1.000
_cell.length_b   1.000
_cell.length_c   1.000
_cell.angle_alpha   90.00
_cell.angle_beta   90.00
_cell.angle_gamma   90.00
#
_symmetry.space_group_name_H-M   'P 1'
#
loop_
_entity.id
_entity.type
_entity.pdbx_description
1 polymer ?
#
loop_
_entity_poly.entity_id
_entity_poly.type
_entity_poly.pdbx_seq_one_letter_code
_entity_poly.pdbx_strand_id
1 'polypeptide(L)'
;VTVEEATEHSGVEGLDFIRRGTVPPNPSELLMSKRFDEFLKQASENYDLVIVDTPPILAVTDPAIVGKHAGTTMLVARFATNPAKELELTKRRFEQNGIEVKGVIFNAVEKKASNYGYGGYGYYNYAYKSAK
;
A
#
# COMPACT_ATOMS: atom_id res chain seq x y z
N VAL A 1 16.70 -11.04 -15.15
CA VAL A 1 15.33 -10.55 -15.41
C VAL A 1 15.39 -9.03 -15.33
N THR A 2 15.01 -8.34 -16.38
CA THR A 2 14.88 -6.88 -16.43
C THR A 2 13.51 -6.46 -15.88
N VAL A 3 13.30 -5.14 -15.70
CA VAL A 3 11.99 -4.59 -15.27
C VAL A 3 10.94 -4.93 -16.33
N GLU A 4 11.28 -4.75 -17.62
CA GLU A 4 10.40 -5.02 -18.74
C GLU A 4 9.99 -6.50 -18.80
N GLU A 5 10.92 -7.43 -18.57
CA GLU A 5 10.63 -8.87 -18.54
C GLU A 5 9.75 -9.28 -17.36
N ALA A 6 9.81 -8.55 -16.24
CA ALA A 6 9.02 -8.82 -15.05
C ALA A 6 7.65 -8.15 -15.07
N THR A 7 7.47 -7.13 -15.94
CA THR A 7 6.24 -6.35 -16.03
C THR A 7 5.18 -7.10 -16.83
N GLU A 8 3.99 -7.20 -16.27
CA GLU A 8 2.82 -7.81 -16.89
C GLU A 8 1.74 -6.74 -17.12
N HIS A 9 1.14 -6.74 -18.31
CA HIS A 9 0.02 -5.88 -18.62
C HIS A 9 -1.27 -6.41 -17.97
N SER A 10 -1.97 -5.52 -17.24
CA SER A 10 -3.19 -5.91 -16.52
C SER A 10 -4.42 -6.10 -17.42
N GLY A 11 -4.36 -5.65 -18.68
CA GLY A 11 -5.51 -5.52 -19.58
C GLY A 11 -6.31 -4.22 -19.35
N VAL A 12 -5.92 -3.41 -18.38
CA VAL A 12 -6.45 -2.05 -18.15
C VAL A 12 -5.42 -1.06 -18.69
N GLU A 13 -5.86 -0.13 -19.53
CA GLU A 13 -4.98 0.89 -20.13
C GLU A 13 -4.26 1.71 -19.03
N GLY A 14 -2.94 1.83 -19.16
CA GLY A 14 -2.09 2.57 -18.24
C GLY A 14 -1.81 1.86 -16.90
N LEU A 15 -2.22 0.60 -16.73
CA LEU A 15 -1.95 -0.17 -15.52
C LEU A 15 -1.14 -1.43 -15.82
N ASP A 16 0.08 -1.43 -15.35
CA ASP A 16 0.97 -2.58 -15.34
C ASP A 16 1.20 -3.10 -13.92
N PHE A 17 1.63 -4.34 -13.77
CA PHE A 17 1.95 -4.90 -12.47
C PHE A 17 3.11 -5.89 -12.53
N ILE A 18 3.78 -6.05 -11.41
CA ILE A 18 4.82 -7.06 -11.20
C ILE A 18 4.36 -7.98 -10.09
N ARG A 19 4.24 -9.25 -10.40
CA ARG A 19 3.86 -10.26 -9.41
C ARG A 19 5.03 -10.60 -8.49
N ARG A 20 4.69 -11.04 -7.30
CA ARG A 20 5.63 -11.70 -6.43
C ARG A 20 6.12 -12.99 -7.09
N GLY A 21 7.41 -13.09 -7.29
CA GLY A 21 8.06 -14.33 -7.73
C GLY A 21 8.20 -15.36 -6.60
N THR A 22 9.11 -16.32 -6.79
CA THR A 22 9.49 -17.27 -5.75
C THR A 22 10.09 -16.54 -4.54
N VAL A 23 9.66 -16.91 -3.34
CA VAL A 23 10.17 -16.29 -2.11
C VAL A 23 11.64 -16.73 -1.92
N PRO A 24 12.58 -15.79 -1.91
CA PRO A 24 13.97 -16.10 -1.64
C PRO A 24 14.21 -16.42 -0.15
N PRO A 25 15.30 -17.07 0.21
CA PRO A 25 15.63 -17.35 1.61
C PRO A 25 15.95 -16.08 2.42
N ASN A 26 16.33 -14.99 1.75
CA ASN A 26 16.76 -13.73 2.35
C ASN A 26 16.08 -12.50 1.72
N PRO A 27 14.74 -12.35 1.87
CA PRO A 27 13.98 -11.29 1.20
C PRO A 27 14.44 -9.87 1.58
N SER A 28 14.71 -9.64 2.86
CA SER A 28 15.14 -8.32 3.35
C SER A 28 16.47 -7.86 2.77
N GLU A 29 17.42 -8.77 2.53
CA GLU A 29 18.71 -8.43 1.90
C GLU A 29 18.51 -7.99 0.44
N LEU A 30 17.58 -8.63 -0.28
CA LEU A 30 17.25 -8.22 -1.65
C LEU A 30 16.61 -6.85 -1.69
N LEU A 31 15.71 -6.54 -0.76
CA LEU A 31 15.07 -5.22 -0.65
C LEU A 31 16.08 -4.11 -0.25
N MET A 32 17.17 -4.46 0.45
CA MET A 32 18.26 -3.53 0.79
C MET A 32 19.35 -3.43 -0.29
N SER A 33 19.19 -4.15 -1.40
CA SER A 33 20.19 -4.16 -2.46
C SER A 33 20.11 -2.92 -3.36
N LYS A 34 21.25 -2.51 -3.94
CA LYS A 34 21.28 -1.43 -4.96
C LYS A 34 20.37 -1.73 -6.17
N ARG A 35 20.17 -3.01 -6.51
CA ARG A 35 19.28 -3.40 -7.61
C ARG A 35 17.83 -3.04 -7.33
N PHE A 36 17.40 -3.11 -6.08
CA PHE A 36 16.04 -2.70 -5.69
C PHE A 36 15.91 -1.17 -5.77
N ASP A 37 16.93 -0.41 -5.34
CA ASP A 37 16.95 1.05 -5.47
C ASP A 37 16.86 1.47 -6.94
N GLU A 38 17.68 0.86 -7.80
CA GLU A 38 17.69 1.12 -9.25
C GLU A 38 16.34 0.76 -9.90
N PHE A 39 15.73 -0.35 -9.47
CA PHE A 39 14.41 -0.76 -9.92
C PHE A 39 13.33 0.27 -9.57
N LEU A 40 13.27 0.72 -8.31
CA LEU A 40 12.28 1.73 -7.89
C LEU A 40 12.49 3.07 -8.59
N LYS A 41 13.75 3.45 -8.82
CA LYS A 41 14.08 4.66 -9.59
C LYS A 41 13.57 4.55 -11.03
N GLN A 42 13.86 3.47 -11.72
CA GLN A 42 13.37 3.24 -13.10
C GLN A 42 11.84 3.23 -13.16
N ALA A 43 11.18 2.57 -12.20
CA ALA A 43 9.72 2.56 -12.13
C ALA A 43 9.17 4.00 -11.97
N SER A 44 9.77 4.81 -11.08
CA SER A 44 9.35 6.20 -10.86
C SER A 44 9.61 7.13 -12.04
N GLU A 45 10.56 6.80 -12.91
CA GLU A 45 10.84 7.56 -14.15
C GLU A 45 9.87 7.21 -15.29
N ASN A 46 9.32 5.99 -15.27
CA ASN A 46 8.47 5.47 -16.35
C ASN A 46 6.96 5.51 -16.05
N TYR A 47 6.57 5.68 -14.79
CA TYR A 47 5.16 5.68 -14.36
C TYR A 47 4.82 6.93 -13.53
N ASP A 48 3.64 7.48 -13.72
CA ASP A 48 3.13 8.62 -12.93
C ASP A 48 2.89 8.24 -11.47
N LEU A 49 2.56 6.98 -11.20
CA LEU A 49 2.33 6.45 -9.85
C LEU A 49 2.86 5.02 -9.74
N VAL A 50 3.68 4.79 -8.73
CA VAL A 50 4.18 3.46 -8.38
C VAL A 50 3.61 3.06 -7.01
N ILE A 51 2.89 1.94 -6.96
CA ILE A 51 2.33 1.39 -5.73
C ILE A 51 3.08 0.12 -5.37
N VAL A 52 3.64 0.07 -4.16
CA VAL A 52 4.29 -1.13 -3.64
C VAL A 52 3.42 -1.73 -2.53
N ASP A 53 2.85 -2.90 -2.80
CA ASP A 53 2.11 -3.68 -1.81
C ASP A 53 3.07 -4.48 -0.93
N THR A 54 2.87 -4.41 0.38
CA THR A 54 3.76 -5.05 1.36
C THR A 54 2.97 -5.84 2.41
N PRO A 55 3.57 -6.90 2.99
CA PRO A 55 2.99 -7.58 4.15
C PRO A 55 2.92 -6.64 5.36
N PRO A 56 2.19 -7.01 6.44
CA PRO A 56 2.10 -6.17 7.63
C PRO A 56 3.45 -5.97 8.33
N ILE A 57 3.78 -4.72 8.70
CA ILE A 57 5.03 -4.37 9.42
C ILE A 57 5.14 -5.04 10.81
N LEU A 58 4.01 -5.42 11.39
CA LEU A 58 4.00 -6.15 12.67
C LEU A 58 4.46 -7.60 12.53
N ALA A 59 4.42 -8.15 11.32
CA ALA A 59 4.84 -9.53 11.04
C ALA A 59 6.28 -9.61 10.53
N VAL A 60 6.72 -8.65 9.69
CA VAL A 60 8.03 -8.65 9.02
C VAL A 60 8.62 -7.25 8.92
N THR A 61 9.91 -7.16 8.60
CA THR A 61 10.64 -5.89 8.49
C THR A 61 10.57 -5.24 7.09
N ASP A 62 10.15 -5.98 6.08
CA ASP A 62 10.11 -5.56 4.67
C ASP A 62 9.41 -4.22 4.44
N PRO A 63 8.23 -3.95 5.06
CA PRO A 63 7.57 -2.66 4.90
C PRO A 63 8.39 -1.46 5.39
N ALA A 64 9.23 -1.66 6.43
CA ALA A 64 10.10 -0.62 6.92
C ALA A 64 11.26 -0.33 5.96
N ILE A 65 11.73 -1.34 5.22
CA ILE A 65 12.77 -1.16 4.19
C ILE A 65 12.16 -0.43 3.00
N VAL A 66 11.05 -0.92 2.47
CA VAL A 66 10.35 -0.33 1.32
C VAL A 66 9.88 1.10 1.60
N GLY A 67 9.35 1.36 2.79
CA GLY A 67 8.85 2.68 3.18
C GLY A 67 9.90 3.79 3.20
N LYS A 68 11.19 3.45 3.29
CA LYS A 68 12.29 4.42 3.18
C LYS A 68 12.48 4.97 1.77
N HIS A 69 12.02 4.23 0.77
CA HIS A 69 12.07 4.61 -0.64
C HIS A 69 10.76 5.25 -1.12
N ALA A 70 9.68 5.13 -0.34
CA ALA A 70 8.38 5.64 -0.71
C ALA A 70 8.23 7.13 -0.34
N GLY A 71 7.68 7.93 -1.26
CA GLY A 71 7.29 9.32 -0.99
C GLY A 71 6.08 9.44 -0.06
N THR A 72 5.25 8.41 -0.01
CA THR A 72 4.05 8.35 0.84
C THR A 72 3.81 6.93 1.34
N THR A 73 3.53 6.77 2.62
CA THR A 73 3.15 5.50 3.24
C THR A 73 1.72 5.59 3.76
N MET A 74 0.89 4.64 3.33
CA MET A 74 -0.51 4.51 3.75
C MET A 74 -0.73 3.16 4.43
N LEU A 75 -1.59 3.14 5.45
CA LEU A 75 -2.07 1.87 6.03
C LEU A 75 -3.39 1.48 5.42
N VAL A 76 -3.60 0.19 5.22
CA VAL A 76 -4.91 -0.35 4.86
C VAL A 76 -5.47 -1.10 6.06
N ALA A 77 -6.59 -0.60 6.60
CA ALA A 77 -7.30 -1.22 7.71
C ALA A 77 -8.62 -1.79 7.22
N ARG A 78 -8.93 -3.01 7.62
CA ARG A 78 -10.21 -3.65 7.32
C ARG A 78 -11.20 -3.44 8.46
N PHE A 79 -12.42 -2.99 8.11
CA PHE A 79 -13.52 -2.84 9.06
C PHE A 79 -13.80 -4.14 9.82
N ALA A 80 -14.08 -4.03 11.11
CA ALA A 80 -14.36 -5.15 12.04
C ALA A 80 -13.24 -6.21 12.16
N THR A 81 -12.06 -5.97 11.56
CA THR A 81 -10.93 -6.92 11.60
C THR A 81 -9.74 -6.33 12.34
N ASN A 82 -9.34 -5.09 12.03
CA ASN A 82 -8.18 -4.45 12.64
C ASN A 82 -8.62 -3.52 13.78
N PRO A 83 -8.31 -3.84 15.04
CA PRO A 83 -8.61 -2.95 16.17
C PRO A 83 -7.73 -1.68 16.13
N ALA A 84 -8.25 -0.57 16.66
CA ALA A 84 -7.54 0.71 16.69
C ALA A 84 -6.16 0.63 17.34
N LYS A 85 -6.01 -0.19 18.38
CA LYS A 85 -4.72 -0.44 19.07
C LYS A 85 -3.67 -1.05 18.14
N GLU A 86 -4.07 -1.95 17.23
CA GLU A 86 -3.17 -2.55 16.24
C GLU A 86 -2.72 -1.51 15.22
N LEU A 87 -3.61 -0.63 14.78
CA LEU A 87 -3.27 0.47 13.87
C LEU A 87 -2.31 1.47 14.52
N GLU A 88 -2.52 1.79 15.79
CA GLU A 88 -1.62 2.64 16.56
C GLU A 88 -0.23 2.01 16.70
N LEU A 89 -0.15 0.72 17.01
CA LEU A 89 1.11 -0.02 17.09
C LEU A 89 1.82 -0.07 15.74
N THR A 90 1.06 -0.32 14.67
CA THR A 90 1.56 -0.32 13.29
C THR A 90 2.18 1.04 12.93
N LYS A 91 1.46 2.13 13.20
CA LYS A 91 1.94 3.49 12.97
C LYS A 91 3.24 3.76 13.75
N ARG A 92 3.26 3.46 15.05
CA ARG A 92 4.46 3.62 15.88
C ARG A 92 5.66 2.83 15.35
N ARG A 93 5.43 1.62 14.82
CA ARG A 93 6.50 0.80 14.24
C ARG A 93 7.11 1.46 12.99
N PHE A 94 6.30 2.09 12.13
CA PHE A 94 6.80 2.89 11.02
C PHE A 94 7.59 4.11 11.49
N GLU A 95 7.05 4.87 12.44
CA GLU A 95 7.70 6.07 13.02
C GLU A 95 9.05 5.74 13.66
N GLN A 96 9.18 4.60 14.36
CA GLN A 96 10.44 4.12 14.92
C GLN A 96 11.51 3.83 13.84
N ASN A 97 11.10 3.58 12.60
CA ASN A 97 11.97 3.40 11.45
C ASN A 97 12.16 4.69 10.64
N GLY A 98 11.70 5.84 11.14
CA GLY A 98 11.81 7.13 10.48
C GLY A 98 10.83 7.33 9.32
N ILE A 99 9.75 6.55 9.26
CA ILE A 99 8.75 6.60 8.19
C ILE A 99 7.46 7.21 8.73
N GLU A 100 7.02 8.30 8.11
CA GLU A 100 5.76 8.94 8.44
C GLU A 100 4.59 8.26 7.70
N VAL A 101 3.60 7.79 8.47
CA VAL A 101 2.34 7.29 7.91
C VAL A 101 1.42 8.48 7.63
N LYS A 102 1.09 8.71 6.37
CA LYS A 102 0.30 9.87 5.92
C LYS A 102 -1.21 9.67 6.08
N GLY A 103 -1.67 8.43 6.19
CA GLY A 103 -3.10 8.15 6.34
C GLY A 103 -3.44 6.69 6.45
N VAL A 104 -4.73 6.43 6.62
CA VAL A 104 -5.30 5.08 6.69
C VAL A 104 -6.43 4.97 5.67
N ILE A 105 -6.38 3.93 4.84
CA ILE A 105 -7.47 3.52 3.96
C ILE A 105 -8.33 2.53 4.74
N PHE A 106 -9.58 2.90 5.01
CA PHE A 106 -10.50 2.05 5.73
C PHE A 106 -11.34 1.23 4.74
N ASN A 107 -11.00 -0.04 4.60
CA ASN A 107 -11.55 -0.95 3.61
C ASN A 107 -12.68 -1.83 4.18
N ALA A 108 -13.50 -2.38 3.29
CA ALA A 108 -14.59 -3.31 3.59
C ALA A 108 -15.61 -2.78 4.60
N VAL A 109 -15.89 -1.47 4.58
CA VAL A 109 -16.90 -0.86 5.45
C VAL A 109 -18.30 -1.27 5.03
N GLU A 110 -19.07 -1.86 5.95
CA GLU A 110 -20.46 -2.23 5.70
C GLU A 110 -21.40 -1.04 5.91
N LYS A 111 -22.34 -0.83 4.99
CA LYS A 111 -23.33 0.26 5.08
C LYS A 111 -24.18 0.24 6.37
N LYS A 112 -24.37 -0.92 6.96
CA LYS A 112 -25.13 -1.09 8.22
C LYS A 112 -24.40 -0.52 9.44
N ALA A 113 -23.08 -0.38 9.39
CA ALA A 113 -22.29 0.18 10.49
C ALA A 113 -22.45 1.70 10.64
N SER A 114 -22.96 2.40 9.64
CA SER A 114 -23.20 3.85 9.69
C SER A 114 -24.36 4.28 10.61
N ASN A 115 -25.17 3.34 11.09
CA ASN A 115 -26.29 3.62 12.01
C ASN A 115 -25.90 3.62 13.50
N TYR A 116 -24.65 3.29 13.85
CA TYR A 116 -24.15 3.46 15.22
C TYR A 116 -23.53 4.86 15.38
N GLY A 117 -24.34 5.79 15.78
CA GLY A 117 -24.21 7.03 16.52
C GLY A 117 -22.81 7.66 16.68
N TYR A 118 -22.08 7.93 15.59
CA TYR A 118 -21.04 8.95 15.58
C TYR A 118 -21.47 10.06 14.64
N GLY A 119 -21.60 11.28 15.22
CA GLY A 119 -22.21 12.45 14.62
C GLY A 119 -21.79 12.74 13.19
N GLY A 120 -22.76 12.80 12.30
CA GLY A 120 -22.90 13.77 11.24
C GLY A 120 -21.76 14.04 10.28
N TYR A 121 -20.99 13.04 9.79
CA TYR A 121 -20.27 13.19 8.55
C TYR A 121 -21.14 12.62 7.42
N GLY A 122 -21.85 13.53 6.74
CA GLY A 122 -22.64 13.19 5.58
C GLY A 122 -21.77 12.55 4.49
N TYR A 123 -21.97 11.28 4.21
CA TYR A 123 -21.39 10.65 3.04
C TYR A 123 -21.94 11.34 1.81
N TYR A 124 -21.09 12.05 1.08
CA TYR A 124 -21.42 12.55 -0.24
C TYR A 124 -21.61 11.34 -1.18
N ASN A 125 -22.87 11.00 -1.46
CA ASN A 125 -23.20 10.06 -2.53
C ASN A 125 -22.89 10.73 -3.87
N TYR A 126 -21.70 10.49 -4.41
CA TYR A 126 -21.43 10.74 -5.82
C TYR A 126 -22.14 9.65 -6.64
N ALA A 127 -23.38 9.91 -7.02
CA ALA A 127 -24.02 9.12 -8.06
C ALA A 127 -23.45 9.60 -9.41
N TYR A 128 -22.65 8.76 -10.05
CA TYR A 128 -22.32 8.93 -11.46
C TYR A 128 -23.62 8.83 -12.25
N LYS A 129 -24.15 9.95 -12.75
CA LYS A 129 -25.17 9.94 -13.78
C LYS A 129 -24.49 9.54 -15.08
N SER A 130 -24.71 8.30 -15.53
CA SER A 130 -24.39 7.90 -16.88
C SER A 130 -25.17 8.79 -17.82
N ALA A 131 -24.47 9.62 -18.59
CA ALA A 131 -25.06 10.33 -19.72
C ALA A 131 -25.50 9.29 -20.76
N LYS A 132 -26.76 9.43 -21.19
CA LYS A 132 -27.33 8.70 -22.33
C LYS A 132 -26.73 9.25 -23.62
#